data_23197c7682e9cc8e5f095adab7c63925
#
_entry.id   23197c7682e9cc8e5f095adab7c63925
#
_cell.length_a   1.000
_cell.length_b   1.000
_cell.length_c   1.000
_cell.angle_alpha   90.00
_cell.angle_beta   90.00
_cell.angle_gamma   90.00
#
_symmetry.space_group_name_H-M   'P 1'
#
loop_
_entity.id
_entity.type
_entity.pdbx_description
1 polymer ?
#
loop_
_entity_poly.entity_id
_entity_poly.type
_entity_poly.pdbx_seq_one_letter_code
_entity_poly.pdbx_strand_id
1 'polypeptide(L)'
;AERYRRFCVGRAAGLALDPDATHAAATAIGRRDGVPLLQVLWLAARDPGRSHENPRQVSAYRYPRQYGPTPPSFARAMRGPGGTLYVSGTASVVGHETRHPGELRAQLDETLHNLEHLLAHAARQDGVPTAFGVHSPLKVYLRNRAALDGVVALLRERLPPGTPYVVLEGDICRGDLLVEIDGTVCLP
;
A
#
# COMPACT_ATOMS: atom_id res chain seq x y z
N ALA A 1 -9.83 11.47 5.59
CA ALA A 1 -9.63 10.65 6.80
C ALA A 1 -10.95 10.01 7.28
N GLU A 2 -12.06 10.77 7.41
CA GLU A 2 -13.33 10.26 7.96
C GLU A 2 -13.96 9.16 7.09
N ARG A 3 -14.00 9.32 5.77
CA ARG A 3 -14.49 8.27 4.85
C ARG A 3 -13.75 6.96 5.01
N TYR A 4 -12.42 7.02 5.21
CA TYR A 4 -11.62 5.82 5.41
C TYR A 4 -11.92 5.12 6.74
N ARG A 5 -12.15 5.86 7.83
CA ARG A 5 -12.56 5.29 9.11
C ARG A 5 -13.89 4.54 9.00
N ARG A 6 -14.87 5.14 8.34
CA ARG A 6 -16.18 4.50 8.06
C ARG A 6 -16.03 3.26 7.17
N PHE A 7 -15.16 3.33 6.16
CA PHE A 7 -14.84 2.18 5.32
C PHE A 7 -14.25 1.02 6.13
N CYS A 8 -13.32 1.27 7.06
CA CYS A 8 -12.74 0.23 7.92
C CYS A 8 -13.81 -0.46 8.79
N VAL A 9 -14.74 0.30 9.36
CA VAL A 9 -15.88 -0.24 10.15
C VAL A 9 -16.75 -1.14 9.27
N GLY A 10 -17.19 -0.63 8.11
CA GLY A 10 -18.04 -1.39 7.18
C GLY A 10 -17.35 -2.66 6.64
N ARG A 11 -16.05 -2.56 6.30
CA ARG A 11 -15.27 -3.70 5.84
C ARG A 11 -15.15 -4.78 6.91
N ALA A 12 -14.84 -4.42 8.14
CA ALA A 12 -14.73 -5.37 9.23
C ALA A 12 -16.06 -6.08 9.49
N ALA A 13 -17.17 -5.34 9.50
CA ALA A 13 -18.51 -5.91 9.67
C ALA A 13 -18.91 -6.83 8.50
N GLY A 14 -18.65 -6.40 7.25
CA GLY A 14 -19.04 -7.16 6.05
C GLY A 14 -18.23 -8.43 5.82
N LEU A 15 -16.97 -8.45 6.23
CA LEU A 15 -16.10 -9.62 6.10
C LEU A 15 -16.17 -10.56 7.31
N ALA A 16 -16.86 -10.17 8.39
CA ALA A 16 -16.90 -10.91 9.66
C ALA A 16 -15.49 -11.43 10.06
N LEU A 17 -14.49 -10.54 9.93
CA LEU A 17 -13.08 -10.93 10.06
C LEU A 17 -12.80 -11.43 11.47
N ASP A 18 -12.32 -12.66 11.54
CA ASP A 18 -11.65 -13.16 12.73
C ASP A 18 -10.36 -12.32 12.95
N PRO A 19 -10.13 -11.81 14.16
CA PRO A 19 -8.90 -11.09 14.49
C PRO A 19 -7.61 -11.87 14.19
N ASP A 20 -7.69 -13.20 14.23
CA ASP A 20 -6.56 -14.10 13.98
C ASP A 20 -6.51 -14.60 12.52
N ALA A 21 -7.45 -14.17 11.66
CA ALA A 21 -7.46 -14.55 10.25
C ALA A 21 -6.28 -13.95 9.48
N THR A 22 -5.82 -14.68 8.47
CA THR A 22 -4.85 -14.17 7.51
C THR A 22 -5.45 -13.02 6.71
N HIS A 23 -4.87 -11.83 6.83
CA HIS A 23 -5.31 -10.67 6.08
C HIS A 23 -4.74 -10.66 4.65
N ALA A 24 -5.59 -10.32 3.68
CA ALA A 24 -5.16 -10.11 2.30
C ALA A 24 -4.40 -8.79 2.13
N ALA A 25 -3.58 -8.69 1.08
CA ALA A 25 -3.09 -7.39 0.63
C ALA A 25 -4.26 -6.53 0.14
N ALA A 26 -4.21 -5.23 0.42
CA ALA A 26 -5.26 -4.30 -0.01
C ALA A 26 -4.76 -2.86 -0.11
N THR A 27 -5.36 -2.11 -1.04
CA THR A 27 -5.20 -0.67 -1.18
C THR A 27 -6.58 -0.03 -1.16
N ALA A 28 -6.72 1.10 -0.47
CA ALA A 28 -7.96 1.87 -0.40
C ALA A 28 -7.69 3.35 -0.67
N ILE A 29 -8.11 3.81 -1.84
CA ILE A 29 -7.92 5.19 -2.31
C ILE A 29 -9.27 5.90 -2.43
N GLY A 30 -9.33 7.12 -1.89
CA GLY A 30 -10.49 7.98 -2.01
C GLY A 30 -10.56 8.66 -3.37
N ARG A 31 -11.72 8.61 -4.02
CA ARG A 31 -12.00 9.39 -5.24
C ARG A 31 -12.20 10.86 -4.89
N ARG A 32 -11.80 11.75 -5.78
CA ARG A 32 -11.91 13.21 -5.61
C ARG A 32 -12.94 13.86 -6.55
N ASP A 33 -13.60 13.06 -7.37
CA ASP A 33 -14.60 13.52 -8.34
C ASP A 33 -15.98 13.81 -7.74
N GLY A 34 -16.15 13.68 -6.41
CA GLY A 34 -17.42 13.92 -5.72
C GLY A 34 -18.50 12.86 -5.91
N VAL A 35 -18.25 11.85 -6.75
CA VAL A 35 -19.22 10.77 -6.98
C VAL A 35 -19.29 9.86 -5.76
N PRO A 36 -20.47 9.64 -5.15
CA PRO A 36 -20.64 8.78 -3.98
C PRO A 36 -20.66 7.29 -4.38
N LEU A 37 -19.60 6.81 -5.01
CA LEU A 37 -19.47 5.44 -5.49
C LEU A 37 -18.31 4.73 -4.77
N LEU A 38 -18.57 3.51 -4.29
CA LEU A 38 -17.55 2.57 -3.87
C LEU A 38 -17.32 1.56 -5.01
N GLN A 39 -16.11 1.55 -5.54
CA GLN A 39 -15.66 0.54 -6.48
C GLN A 39 -14.76 -0.45 -5.75
N VAL A 40 -15.06 -1.74 -5.85
CA VAL A 40 -14.28 -2.81 -5.24
C VAL A 40 -13.81 -3.77 -6.32
N LEU A 41 -12.51 -4.06 -6.32
CA LEU A 41 -11.88 -5.07 -7.16
C LEU A 41 -11.36 -6.18 -6.23
N TRP A 42 -11.70 -7.41 -6.56
CA TRP A 42 -11.26 -8.60 -5.83
C TRP A 42 -10.44 -9.49 -6.73
N LEU A 43 -9.32 -9.98 -6.20
CA LEU A 43 -8.61 -11.11 -6.76
C LEU A 43 -8.71 -12.27 -5.76
N ALA A 44 -9.22 -13.39 -6.22
CA ALA A 44 -9.37 -14.60 -5.41
C ALA A 44 -8.68 -15.79 -6.08
N ALA A 45 -8.18 -16.71 -5.29
CA ALA A 45 -7.56 -17.94 -5.75
C ALA A 45 -8.08 -19.12 -4.90
N ARG A 46 -7.98 -20.35 -5.45
CA ARG A 46 -8.38 -21.56 -4.72
C ARG A 46 -7.38 -21.91 -3.63
N ASP A 47 -6.08 -21.75 -3.94
CA ASP A 47 -5.03 -22.00 -2.99
C ASP A 47 -4.76 -20.77 -2.14
N PRO A 48 -4.49 -20.92 -0.83
CA PRO A 48 -4.24 -19.81 0.05
C PRO A 48 -2.94 -19.09 -0.34
N GLY A 49 -2.98 -17.76 -0.28
CA GLY A 49 -1.79 -16.93 -0.35
C GLY A 49 -1.05 -16.89 0.99
N ARG A 50 0.17 -16.37 0.97
CA ARG A 50 0.95 -16.09 2.17
C ARG A 50 1.09 -14.60 2.39
N SER A 51 0.63 -14.11 3.54
CA SER A 51 0.74 -12.70 3.92
C SER A 51 2.13 -12.36 4.43
N HIS A 52 2.57 -11.14 4.16
CA HIS A 52 3.81 -10.56 4.64
C HIS A 52 3.53 -9.23 5.33
N GLU A 53 4.19 -9.04 6.47
CA GLU A 53 4.21 -7.77 7.20
C GLU A 53 5.54 -7.05 6.99
N ASN A 54 5.56 -5.75 7.18
CA ASN A 54 6.77 -4.94 7.05
C ASN A 54 7.45 -4.81 8.40
N PRO A 55 8.72 -5.18 8.56
CA PRO A 55 9.43 -5.08 9.84
C PRO A 55 9.57 -3.64 10.36
N ARG A 56 9.41 -2.63 9.50
CA ARG A 56 9.44 -1.20 9.88
C ARG A 56 8.10 -0.65 10.34
N GLN A 57 7.01 -1.41 10.18
CA GLN A 57 5.66 -0.93 10.41
C GLN A 57 4.90 -1.86 11.38
N VAL A 58 4.08 -1.29 12.23
CA VAL A 58 3.07 -2.05 12.97
C VAL A 58 2.05 -2.59 11.97
N SER A 59 1.63 -3.85 12.13
CA SER A 59 0.56 -4.44 11.32
C SER A 59 -0.69 -3.57 11.37
N ALA A 60 -1.32 -3.32 10.21
CA ALA A 60 -2.42 -2.38 10.11
C ALA A 60 -3.58 -2.71 11.05
N TYR A 61 -3.89 -4.00 11.21
CA TYR A 61 -4.94 -4.50 12.10
C TYR A 61 -4.61 -4.40 13.60
N ARG A 62 -3.40 -3.92 13.95
CA ARG A 62 -2.96 -3.61 15.32
C ARG A 62 -2.78 -2.11 15.57
N TYR A 63 -3.27 -1.27 14.67
CA TYR A 63 -3.16 0.18 14.84
C TYR A 63 -3.95 0.68 16.05
N PRO A 64 -3.41 1.66 16.80
CA PRO A 64 -4.08 2.21 17.96
C PRO A 64 -5.36 2.96 17.57
N ARG A 65 -6.31 3.03 18.52
CA ARG A 65 -7.66 3.62 18.33
C ARG A 65 -7.66 5.10 17.92
N GLN A 66 -6.55 5.81 18.08
CA GLN A 66 -6.42 7.20 17.60
C GLN A 66 -6.66 7.34 16.08
N TYR A 67 -6.46 6.28 15.29
CA TYR A 67 -6.71 6.28 13.85
C TYR A 67 -8.14 5.91 13.47
N GLY A 68 -8.93 5.39 14.40
CA GLY A 68 -10.34 5.05 14.21
C GLY A 68 -10.82 3.99 15.21
N PRO A 69 -12.14 3.80 15.30
CA PRO A 69 -12.73 2.81 16.21
C PRO A 69 -12.39 1.36 15.80
N THR A 70 -12.17 1.13 14.52
CA THR A 70 -11.81 -0.16 13.93
C THR A 70 -10.51 -0.01 13.15
N PRO A 71 -9.47 -0.80 13.44
CA PRO A 71 -8.23 -0.75 12.68
C PRO A 71 -8.43 -1.25 11.25
N PRO A 72 -7.58 -0.86 10.30
CA PRO A 72 -7.60 -1.42 8.96
C PRO A 72 -7.28 -2.92 8.96
N SER A 73 -7.92 -3.68 8.08
CA SER A 73 -7.79 -5.13 8.02
C SER A 73 -7.07 -5.57 6.74
N PHE A 74 -5.75 -5.37 6.67
CA PHE A 74 -4.93 -5.80 5.54
C PHE A 74 -3.51 -6.15 5.97
N ALA A 75 -2.87 -7.07 5.24
CA ALA A 75 -1.44 -7.35 5.32
C ALA A 75 -0.66 -6.40 4.39
N ARG A 76 0.62 -6.18 4.64
CA ARG A 76 1.47 -5.28 3.83
C ARG A 76 1.75 -5.81 2.44
N ALA A 77 1.79 -7.13 2.28
CA ALA A 77 1.78 -7.79 0.99
C ALA A 77 1.18 -9.19 1.11
N MET A 78 0.86 -9.80 -0.03
CA MET A 78 0.45 -11.18 -0.12
C MET A 78 1.10 -11.85 -1.33
N ARG A 79 1.81 -12.94 -1.11
CA ARG A 79 2.25 -13.83 -2.17
C ARG A 79 1.09 -14.74 -2.56
N GLY A 80 0.59 -14.58 -3.78
CA GLY A 80 -0.45 -15.44 -4.34
C GLY A 80 0.09 -16.74 -4.92
N PRO A 81 -0.80 -17.67 -5.28
CA PRO A 81 -0.44 -18.83 -6.10
C PRO A 81 0.22 -18.35 -7.41
N GLY A 82 1.22 -19.06 -7.90
CA GLY A 82 1.97 -18.65 -9.08
C GLY A 82 3.12 -17.66 -8.81
N GLY A 83 3.37 -17.30 -7.55
CA GLY A 83 4.57 -16.58 -7.15
C GLY A 83 4.49 -15.05 -7.20
N THR A 84 3.40 -14.47 -7.70
CA THR A 84 3.20 -13.01 -7.70
C THR A 84 3.04 -12.48 -6.28
N LEU A 85 3.82 -11.47 -5.91
CA LEU A 85 3.65 -10.72 -4.68
C LEU A 85 2.77 -9.49 -4.95
N TYR A 86 1.61 -9.44 -4.32
CA TYR A 86 0.70 -8.29 -4.32
C TYR A 86 1.06 -7.37 -3.17
N VAL A 87 1.47 -6.16 -3.47
CA VAL A 87 1.92 -5.16 -2.48
C VAL A 87 0.78 -4.22 -2.16
N SER A 88 0.43 -4.09 -0.90
CA SER A 88 -0.60 -3.15 -0.41
C SER A 88 -0.15 -1.70 -0.52
N GLY A 89 -1.11 -0.78 -0.54
CA GLY A 89 -0.85 0.64 -0.43
C GLY A 89 0.11 0.94 0.72
N THR A 90 1.28 1.44 0.37
CA THR A 90 2.37 1.77 1.28
C THR A 90 2.67 3.26 1.16
N ALA A 91 2.80 3.93 2.29
CA ALA A 91 3.07 5.36 2.39
C ALA A 91 4.18 5.63 3.42
N SER A 92 4.48 6.91 3.66
CA SER A 92 5.49 7.37 4.62
C SER A 92 5.04 7.14 6.07
N VAL A 93 5.05 5.88 6.51
CA VAL A 93 4.67 5.46 7.87
C VAL A 93 5.75 4.56 8.45
N VAL A 94 6.23 4.88 9.66
CA VAL A 94 7.15 4.04 10.44
C VAL A 94 6.48 3.70 11.77
N GLY A 95 6.54 2.44 12.18
CA GLY A 95 5.65 1.98 13.23
C GLY A 95 4.19 2.15 12.80
N HIS A 96 3.46 3.01 13.47
CA HIS A 96 2.10 3.42 13.10
C HIS A 96 2.00 4.93 12.77
N GLU A 97 3.10 5.68 12.82
CA GLU A 97 3.12 7.15 12.70
C GLU A 97 3.50 7.61 11.29
N THR A 98 2.83 8.65 10.81
CA THR A 98 3.24 9.36 9.59
C THR A 98 4.59 10.02 9.80
N ARG A 99 5.49 9.87 8.83
CA ARG A 99 6.79 10.57 8.78
C ARG A 99 6.76 11.67 7.72
N HIS A 100 7.55 12.71 7.96
CA HIS A 100 7.74 13.84 7.03
C HIS A 100 6.44 14.53 6.58
N PRO A 101 5.52 14.93 7.51
CA PRO A 101 4.28 15.57 7.13
C PRO A 101 4.55 16.89 6.37
N GLY A 102 3.91 17.04 5.19
CA GLY A 102 4.08 18.20 4.31
C GLY A 102 5.28 18.14 3.36
N GLU A 103 6.20 17.19 3.52
CA GLU A 103 7.43 17.07 2.74
C GLU A 103 7.34 15.95 1.71
N LEU A 104 6.83 16.22 0.52
CA LEU A 104 6.54 15.22 -0.51
C LEU A 104 7.76 14.38 -0.89
N ARG A 105 8.94 15.01 -1.11
CA ARG A 105 10.17 14.29 -1.46
C ARG A 105 10.54 13.30 -0.36
N ALA A 106 10.58 13.76 0.88
CA ALA A 106 10.94 12.91 2.02
C ALA A 106 9.89 11.81 2.26
N GLN A 107 8.59 12.08 2.01
CA GLN A 107 7.56 11.04 2.06
C GLN A 107 7.72 10.00 0.96
N LEU A 108 8.08 10.40 -0.26
CA LEU A 108 8.34 9.45 -1.34
C LEU A 108 9.55 8.57 -1.02
N ASP A 109 10.64 9.17 -0.55
CA ASP A 109 11.84 8.44 -0.13
C ASP A 109 11.54 7.43 0.98
N GLU A 110 10.79 7.82 2.01
CA GLU A 110 10.38 6.94 3.12
C GLU A 110 9.43 5.82 2.65
N THR A 111 8.53 6.14 1.70
CA THR A 111 7.63 5.15 1.09
C THR A 111 8.42 4.08 0.34
N LEU A 112 9.38 4.48 -0.49
CA LEU A 112 10.25 3.55 -1.23
C LEU A 112 11.11 2.72 -0.28
N HIS A 113 11.66 3.33 0.77
CA HIS A 113 12.41 2.63 1.81
C HIS A 113 11.54 1.57 2.54
N ASN A 114 10.29 1.90 2.85
CA ASN A 114 9.35 0.90 3.40
C ASN A 114 9.13 -0.27 2.44
N LEU A 115 8.96 0.02 1.14
CA LEU A 115 8.78 -1.00 0.12
C LEU A 115 10.01 -1.90 -0.04
N GLU A 116 11.21 -1.33 -0.04
CA GLU A 116 12.48 -2.07 -0.08
C GLU A 116 12.59 -3.06 1.09
N HIS A 117 12.28 -2.62 2.30
CA HIS A 117 12.29 -3.47 3.49
C HIS A 117 11.24 -4.59 3.44
N LEU A 118 10.05 -4.28 2.92
CA LEU A 118 8.99 -5.27 2.72
C LEU A 118 9.42 -6.35 1.72
N LEU A 119 9.97 -5.94 0.57
CA LEU A 119 10.46 -6.87 -0.46
C LEU A 119 11.60 -7.74 0.08
N ALA A 120 12.58 -7.14 0.76
CA ALA A 120 13.68 -7.88 1.37
C ALA A 120 13.18 -8.88 2.43
N HIS A 121 12.13 -8.55 3.19
CA HIS A 121 11.50 -9.46 4.14
C HIS A 121 10.79 -10.62 3.44
N ALA A 122 9.96 -10.34 2.45
CA ALA A 122 9.23 -11.35 1.67
C ALA A 122 10.19 -12.27 0.90
N ALA A 123 11.28 -11.72 0.35
CA ALA A 123 12.30 -12.49 -0.36
C ALA A 123 12.97 -13.55 0.52
N ARG A 124 13.27 -13.20 1.78
CA ARG A 124 13.86 -14.18 2.74
C ARG A 124 12.91 -15.32 3.07
N GLN A 125 11.61 -15.11 2.99
CA GLN A 125 10.60 -16.11 3.34
C GLN A 125 10.16 -16.96 2.14
N ASP A 126 10.05 -16.35 0.97
CA ASP A 126 9.38 -16.94 -0.20
C ASP A 126 10.19 -16.86 -1.50
N GLY A 127 11.41 -16.32 -1.47
CA GLY A 127 12.26 -16.23 -2.65
C GLY A 127 11.74 -15.28 -3.75
N VAL A 128 10.85 -14.35 -3.40
CA VAL A 128 10.41 -13.30 -4.34
C VAL A 128 11.55 -12.29 -4.62
N PRO A 129 11.49 -11.51 -5.72
CA PRO A 129 12.51 -10.50 -5.99
C PRO A 129 12.68 -9.50 -4.83
N THR A 130 13.91 -9.11 -4.55
CA THR A 130 14.25 -8.15 -3.49
C THR A 130 14.08 -6.68 -3.89
N ALA A 131 13.86 -6.42 -5.19
CA ALA A 131 13.70 -5.08 -5.73
C ALA A 131 12.65 -5.06 -6.84
N PHE A 132 12.11 -3.89 -7.10
CA PHE A 132 11.28 -3.66 -8.28
C PHE A 132 12.10 -3.77 -9.57
N GLY A 133 11.41 -3.94 -10.70
CA GLY A 133 12.02 -4.03 -12.02
C GLY A 133 10.95 -4.07 -13.11
N VAL A 134 11.31 -4.53 -14.30
CA VAL A 134 10.42 -4.55 -15.48
C VAL A 134 9.14 -5.38 -15.29
N HIS A 135 9.15 -6.33 -14.36
CA HIS A 135 7.99 -7.16 -14.00
C HIS A 135 7.27 -6.68 -12.74
N SER A 136 7.43 -5.39 -12.39
CA SER A 136 6.85 -4.81 -11.18
C SER A 136 6.00 -3.58 -11.51
N PRO A 137 4.80 -3.76 -12.10
CA PRO A 137 3.90 -2.64 -12.35
C PRO A 137 3.43 -1.98 -11.06
N LEU A 138 3.64 -0.67 -10.95
CA LEU A 138 3.31 0.13 -9.77
C LEU A 138 2.20 1.13 -10.07
N LYS A 139 1.35 1.39 -9.07
CA LYS A 139 0.44 2.53 -9.04
C LYS A 139 0.89 3.48 -7.95
N VAL A 140 1.14 4.71 -8.33
CA VAL A 140 1.55 5.80 -7.44
C VAL A 140 0.38 6.75 -7.28
N TYR A 141 -0.15 6.86 -6.09
CA TYR A 141 -1.27 7.75 -5.78
C TYR A 141 -0.73 9.05 -5.20
N LEU A 142 -1.10 10.15 -5.83
CA LEU A 142 -0.65 11.49 -5.48
C LEU A 142 -1.83 12.32 -5.00
N ARG A 143 -1.70 12.92 -3.82
CA ARG A 143 -2.77 13.76 -3.26
C ARG A 143 -2.97 15.07 -4.03
N ASN A 144 -1.90 15.67 -4.50
CA ASN A 144 -1.94 16.96 -5.21
C ASN A 144 -1.36 16.81 -6.62
N ARG A 145 -2.21 16.92 -7.63
CA ARG A 145 -1.82 16.83 -9.05
C ARG A 145 -0.76 17.86 -9.45
N ALA A 146 -0.72 19.02 -8.81
CA ALA A 146 0.29 20.05 -9.12
C ALA A 146 1.74 19.59 -8.86
N ALA A 147 1.93 18.53 -8.07
CA ALA A 147 3.24 17.98 -7.79
C ALA A 147 3.66 16.83 -8.75
N LEU A 148 2.88 16.57 -9.81
CA LEU A 148 3.08 15.43 -10.71
C LEU A 148 4.49 15.39 -11.32
N ASP A 149 4.95 16.49 -11.90
CA ASP A 149 6.25 16.54 -12.59
C ASP A 149 7.41 16.26 -11.61
N GLY A 150 7.33 16.81 -10.40
CA GLY A 150 8.31 16.56 -9.35
C GLY A 150 8.33 15.09 -8.91
N VAL A 151 7.15 14.47 -8.74
CA VAL A 151 7.05 13.05 -8.39
C VAL A 151 7.59 12.16 -9.51
N VAL A 152 7.26 12.44 -10.76
CA VAL A 152 7.77 11.68 -11.92
C VAL A 152 9.30 11.77 -12.01
N ALA A 153 9.87 12.95 -11.79
CA ALA A 153 11.32 13.13 -11.76
C ALA A 153 11.99 12.27 -10.66
N LEU A 154 11.41 12.30 -9.44
CA LEU A 154 11.89 11.50 -8.32
C LEU A 154 11.76 9.99 -8.54
N LEU A 155 10.64 9.53 -9.12
CA LEU A 155 10.45 8.12 -9.44
C LEU A 155 11.48 7.63 -10.46
N ARG A 156 11.81 8.44 -11.47
CA ARG A 156 12.86 8.12 -12.45
C ARG A 156 14.26 8.05 -11.83
N GLU A 157 14.52 8.87 -10.83
CA GLU A 157 15.78 8.86 -10.07
C GLU A 157 15.90 7.63 -9.16
N ARG A 158 14.77 7.20 -8.53
CA ARG A 158 14.77 6.25 -7.43
C ARG A 158 14.41 4.82 -7.82
N LEU A 159 13.56 4.64 -8.82
CA LEU A 159 13.17 3.30 -9.27
C LEU A 159 14.21 2.70 -10.22
N PRO A 160 14.40 1.38 -10.18
CA PRO A 160 15.24 0.70 -11.18
C PRO A 160 14.76 1.00 -12.60
N PRO A 161 15.68 1.14 -13.56
CA PRO A 161 15.32 1.40 -14.96
C PRO A 161 14.34 0.36 -15.51
N GLY A 162 13.32 0.83 -16.24
CA GLY A 162 12.31 -0.04 -16.84
C GLY A 162 11.18 -0.48 -15.90
N THR A 163 11.19 -0.08 -14.62
CA THR A 163 10.04 -0.34 -13.73
C THR A 163 8.81 0.41 -14.25
N PRO A 164 7.73 -0.30 -14.65
CA PRO A 164 6.52 0.36 -15.16
C PRO A 164 5.72 0.97 -14.01
N TYR A 165 5.24 2.20 -14.19
CA TYR A 165 4.36 2.84 -13.21
C TYR A 165 3.34 3.76 -13.86
N VAL A 166 2.23 3.97 -13.17
CA VAL A 166 1.24 5.01 -13.47
C VAL A 166 1.06 5.90 -12.26
N VAL A 167 0.95 7.22 -12.48
CA VAL A 167 0.64 8.18 -11.41
C VAL A 167 -0.83 8.57 -11.50
N LEU A 168 -1.54 8.42 -10.40
CA LEU A 168 -2.97 8.64 -10.28
C LEU A 168 -3.23 9.69 -9.19
N GLU A 169 -4.19 10.57 -9.41
CA GLU A 169 -4.66 11.45 -8.35
C GLU A 169 -5.64 10.71 -7.43
N GLY A 170 -5.42 10.79 -6.11
CA GLY A 170 -6.28 10.12 -5.15
C GLY A 170 -6.18 10.69 -3.75
N ASP A 171 -7.23 10.45 -2.94
CA ASP A 171 -7.23 10.81 -1.53
C ASP A 171 -6.72 9.65 -0.70
N ILE A 172 -5.60 9.86 -0.01
CA ILE A 172 -4.89 8.84 0.78
C ILE A 172 -5.53 8.76 2.17
N CYS A 173 -5.43 7.61 2.82
CA CYS A 173 -6.12 7.27 4.07
C CYS A 173 -5.95 8.28 5.21
N ARG A 174 -4.81 8.97 5.32
CA ARG A 174 -4.54 10.03 6.29
C ARG A 174 -4.33 11.37 5.60
N GLY A 175 -4.76 12.47 6.22
CA GLY A 175 -4.69 13.81 5.65
C GLY A 175 -3.27 14.35 5.45
N ASP A 176 -2.31 13.86 6.22
CA ASP A 176 -0.90 14.26 6.23
C ASP A 176 -0.01 13.42 5.28
N LEU A 177 -0.57 12.38 4.65
CA LEU A 177 0.11 11.60 3.61
C LEU A 177 -0.12 12.22 2.23
N LEU A 178 0.94 12.42 1.48
CA LEU A 178 0.95 13.08 0.16
C LEU A 178 1.11 12.10 -1.00
N VAL A 179 1.70 10.94 -0.74
CA VAL A 179 1.96 9.90 -1.74
C VAL A 179 1.77 8.51 -1.12
N GLU A 180 1.25 7.58 -1.94
CA GLU A 180 1.11 6.16 -1.60
C GLU A 180 1.44 5.33 -2.85
N ILE A 181 2.04 4.16 -2.67
CA ILE A 181 2.41 3.27 -3.76
C ILE A 181 1.88 1.87 -3.47
N ASP A 182 1.24 1.25 -4.45
CA ASP A 182 0.95 -0.17 -4.49
C ASP A 182 1.42 -0.80 -5.80
N GLY A 183 1.36 -2.10 -5.91
CA GLY A 183 1.68 -2.79 -7.15
C GLY A 183 1.83 -4.29 -6.99
N THR A 184 2.49 -4.88 -7.96
CA THR A 184 2.83 -6.30 -7.95
C THR A 184 4.30 -6.50 -8.26
N VAL A 185 4.86 -7.61 -7.77
CA VAL A 185 6.20 -8.09 -8.15
C VAL A 185 6.04 -9.51 -8.64
N CYS A 186 6.36 -9.73 -9.91
CA CYS A 186 6.31 -11.05 -10.52
C CYS A 186 7.73 -11.62 -10.63
N LEU A 187 7.84 -12.94 -10.54
CA LEU A 187 9.05 -13.65 -10.96
C LEU A 187 9.24 -13.45 -12.47
N PRO A 188 10.47 -13.34 -12.96
CA PRO A 188 10.76 -13.27 -14.39
C PRO A 188 10.32 -14.54 -15.12
#